data_839fdb4297152deee4ae44acaccc068d
#
_entry.id   839fdb4297152deee4ae44acaccc068d
#
_cell.length_a   1.000
_cell.length_b   1.000
_cell.length_c   1.000
_cell.angle_alpha   90.00
_cell.angle_beta   90.00
_cell.angle_gamma   90.00
#
_symmetry.space_group_name_H-M   'P 1'
#
loop_
_entity.id
_entity.type
_entity.pdbx_description
1 polymer ?
#
loop_
_entity_poly.entity_id
_entity_poly.type
_entity_poly.pdbx_seq_one_letter_code
_entity_poly.pdbx_strand_id
1 'polypeptide(L)'
;MPGDTQQRIQKKFLRNKHNGRQEIDLYMKKKKISLRKIILLLMILGCLTSAVAIILTSYSSLQLMNQNNIEDNMKMNLYQFTKESDEACYKLLRVLNQMSADGMVGSAVDKYLTQEEHYDQYVNKKNLRAQLVSLNSSSPSLLIAFYYGPYRNRELVPNYANVKISMEYKRAPVLFEATVNTFQGIHGSVFYQNQMPVYSAYRRERFGDGTLLDCYAEVKSEYEI
;
A
#
# COMPACT_ATOMS: atom_id res chain seq x y z
N MET A 1 -19.36 -4.57 -111.73
CA MET A 1 -18.08 -4.31 -111.07
C MET A 1 -18.16 -4.69 -109.55
N PRO A 2 -17.95 -5.94 -109.17
CA PRO A 2 -18.05 -6.38 -107.72
C PRO A 2 -16.74 -6.50 -106.98
N GLY A 3 -15.60 -5.97 -107.47
CA GLY A 3 -14.29 -6.23 -106.85
C GLY A 3 -13.87 -5.27 -105.71
N ASP A 4 -14.46 -4.11 -105.58
CA ASP A 4 -13.98 -3.07 -104.70
C ASP A 4 -14.44 -3.13 -103.21
N THR A 5 -15.62 -3.78 -103.04
CA THR A 5 -16.22 -3.94 -101.72
C THR A 5 -15.54 -5.01 -100.86
N GLN A 6 -15.06 -6.08 -101.46
CA GLN A 6 -14.36 -7.10 -100.74
C GLN A 6 -12.92 -6.70 -100.25
N GLN A 7 -12.27 -5.87 -101.05
CA GLN A 7 -10.94 -5.34 -100.63
C GLN A 7 -11.05 -4.36 -99.48
N ARG A 8 -12.11 -3.56 -99.44
CA ARG A 8 -12.38 -2.61 -98.30
C ARG A 8 -12.67 -3.35 -97.01
N ILE A 9 -13.44 -4.46 -97.06
CA ILE A 9 -13.74 -5.28 -95.89
C ILE A 9 -12.46 -5.98 -95.34
N GLN A 10 -11.67 -6.53 -96.24
CA GLN A 10 -10.40 -7.18 -95.84
C GLN A 10 -9.39 -6.19 -95.22
N LYS A 11 -9.27 -4.97 -95.79
CA LYS A 11 -8.43 -3.91 -95.20
C LYS A 11 -8.91 -3.47 -93.82
N LYS A 12 -10.23 -3.34 -93.64
CA LYS A 12 -10.79 -3.00 -92.35
C LYS A 12 -10.62 -4.08 -91.30
N PHE A 13 -10.69 -5.35 -91.71
CA PHE A 13 -10.49 -6.49 -90.81
C PHE A 13 -8.99 -6.64 -90.39
N LEU A 14 -8.07 -6.42 -91.33
CA LEU A 14 -6.65 -6.43 -91.04
C LEU A 14 -6.23 -5.23 -90.14
N ARG A 15 -6.86 -4.05 -90.34
CA ARG A 15 -6.58 -2.88 -89.52
C ARG A 15 -7.09 -3.03 -88.10
N ASN A 16 -8.27 -3.65 -87.91
CA ASN A 16 -8.79 -3.94 -86.57
C ASN A 16 -7.97 -5.02 -85.86
N LYS A 17 -7.47 -6.02 -86.57
CA LYS A 17 -6.62 -7.08 -86.02
C LYS A 17 -5.24 -6.52 -85.59
N HIS A 18 -4.74 -5.53 -86.30
CA HIS A 18 -3.46 -4.88 -85.98
C HIS A 18 -3.61 -3.94 -84.79
N ASN A 19 -4.68 -3.17 -84.70
CA ASN A 19 -4.96 -2.32 -83.55
C ASN A 19 -5.20 -3.13 -82.29
N GLY A 20 -5.93 -4.25 -82.37
CA GLY A 20 -6.18 -5.12 -81.20
C GLY A 20 -4.90 -5.75 -80.66
N ARG A 21 -3.95 -6.09 -81.55
CA ARG A 21 -2.62 -6.60 -81.10
C ARG A 21 -1.76 -5.48 -80.45
N GLN A 22 -1.82 -4.27 -80.99
CA GLN A 22 -1.10 -3.17 -80.37
C GLN A 22 -1.64 -2.76 -79.00
N GLU A 23 -2.96 -2.83 -78.81
CA GLU A 23 -3.55 -2.59 -77.50
C GLU A 23 -3.20 -3.67 -76.48
N ILE A 24 -3.20 -4.93 -76.93
CA ILE A 24 -2.80 -6.04 -76.03
C ILE A 24 -1.30 -5.95 -75.70
N ASP A 25 -0.44 -5.59 -76.65
CA ASP A 25 1.00 -5.42 -76.39
C ASP A 25 1.27 -4.17 -75.50
N LEU A 26 0.50 -3.12 -75.64
CA LEU A 26 0.58 -1.94 -74.75
C LEU A 26 0.10 -2.33 -73.32
N TYR A 27 -0.97 -3.09 -73.21
CA TYR A 27 -1.46 -3.58 -71.90
C TYR A 27 -0.48 -4.55 -71.24
N MET A 28 0.14 -5.41 -72.03
CA MET A 28 1.19 -6.35 -71.54
C MET A 28 2.51 -5.61 -71.20
N LYS A 29 2.86 -4.54 -71.91
CA LYS A 29 4.01 -3.71 -71.63
C LYS A 29 3.87 -2.86 -70.37
N LYS A 30 2.64 -2.38 -70.08
CA LYS A 30 2.34 -1.62 -68.88
C LYS A 30 2.38 -2.45 -67.58
N LYS A 31 2.36 -3.78 -67.65
CA LYS A 31 2.31 -4.68 -66.50
C LYS A 31 3.61 -5.51 -66.29
N LYS A 32 4.70 -5.18 -66.96
CA LYS A 32 5.99 -5.77 -66.64
C LYS A 32 6.57 -5.05 -65.43
N ILE A 33 6.00 -5.33 -64.24
CA ILE A 33 6.70 -5.05 -62.98
C ILE A 33 8.01 -5.80 -63.06
N SER A 34 9.14 -5.09 -63.12
CA SER A 34 10.46 -5.73 -63.17
C SER A 34 10.61 -6.73 -62.04
N LEU A 35 11.05 -7.96 -62.33
CA LEU A 35 11.28 -9.02 -61.34
C LEU A 35 12.04 -8.49 -60.11
N ARG A 36 13.00 -7.54 -60.35
CA ARG A 36 13.73 -6.86 -59.29
C ARG A 36 12.81 -6.09 -58.34
N LYS A 37 11.74 -5.42 -58.84
CA LYS A 37 10.79 -4.66 -57.98
C LYS A 37 9.94 -5.62 -57.14
N ILE A 38 9.57 -6.78 -57.67
CA ILE A 38 8.79 -7.81 -56.93
C ILE A 38 9.64 -8.39 -55.79
N ILE A 39 10.90 -8.74 -56.09
CA ILE A 39 11.84 -9.27 -55.08
C ILE A 39 12.08 -8.20 -54.00
N LEU A 40 12.32 -6.96 -54.35
CA LEU A 40 12.56 -5.88 -53.40
C LEU A 40 11.32 -5.63 -52.52
N LEU A 41 10.11 -5.68 -53.07
CA LEU A 41 8.85 -5.52 -52.34
C LEU A 41 8.60 -6.69 -51.36
N LEU A 42 8.95 -7.92 -51.77
CA LEU A 42 8.88 -9.10 -50.91
C LEU A 42 9.90 -9.01 -49.77
N MET A 43 11.12 -8.56 -50.04
CA MET A 43 12.10 -8.35 -48.96
C MET A 43 11.65 -7.29 -47.97
N ILE A 44 11.16 -6.14 -48.46
CA ILE A 44 10.62 -5.09 -47.56
C ILE A 44 9.46 -5.62 -46.74
N LEU A 45 8.51 -6.33 -47.34
CA LEU A 45 7.38 -6.91 -46.64
C LEU A 45 7.81 -7.94 -45.60
N GLY A 46 8.79 -8.78 -45.91
CA GLY A 46 9.39 -9.74 -44.97
C GLY A 46 10.09 -9.08 -43.78
N CYS A 47 10.84 -8.01 -44.03
CA CYS A 47 11.45 -7.22 -42.94
C CYS A 47 10.42 -6.52 -42.08
N LEU A 48 9.35 -5.98 -42.70
CA LEU A 48 8.28 -5.29 -41.97
C LEU A 48 7.46 -6.23 -41.09
N THR A 49 7.13 -7.42 -41.59
CA THR A 49 6.41 -8.44 -40.82
C THR A 49 7.25 -8.97 -39.66
N SER A 50 8.57 -9.20 -39.86
CA SER A 50 9.45 -9.62 -38.78
C SER A 50 9.62 -8.53 -37.71
N ALA A 51 9.75 -7.26 -38.10
CA ALA A 51 9.83 -6.15 -37.18
C ALA A 51 8.56 -6.00 -36.32
N VAL A 52 7.38 -6.10 -36.97
CA VAL A 52 6.10 -6.07 -36.25
C VAL A 52 5.96 -7.25 -35.27
N ALA A 53 6.35 -8.44 -35.69
CA ALA A 53 6.32 -9.63 -34.82
C ALA A 53 7.22 -9.45 -33.59
N ILE A 54 8.43 -8.91 -33.77
CA ILE A 54 9.36 -8.64 -32.66
C ILE A 54 8.79 -7.58 -31.72
N ILE A 55 8.19 -6.52 -32.24
CA ILE A 55 7.56 -5.45 -31.41
C ILE A 55 6.41 -6.02 -30.60
N LEU A 56 5.53 -6.81 -31.22
CA LEU A 56 4.39 -7.40 -30.53
C LEU A 56 4.82 -8.39 -29.43
N THR A 57 5.80 -9.25 -29.71
CA THR A 57 6.30 -10.20 -28.71
C THR A 57 7.03 -9.49 -27.58
N SER A 58 7.83 -8.48 -27.89
CA SER A 58 8.52 -7.67 -26.87
C SER A 58 7.53 -6.90 -26.01
N TYR A 59 6.49 -6.29 -26.58
CA TYR A 59 5.46 -5.59 -25.85
C TYR A 59 4.69 -6.54 -24.91
N SER A 60 4.26 -7.69 -25.42
CA SER A 60 3.57 -8.71 -24.60
C SER A 60 4.44 -9.19 -23.45
N SER A 61 5.73 -9.45 -23.71
CA SER A 61 6.68 -9.88 -22.68
C SER A 61 6.90 -8.82 -21.61
N LEU A 62 7.06 -7.55 -22.01
CA LEU A 62 7.19 -6.41 -21.08
C LEU A 62 5.94 -6.23 -20.24
N GLN A 63 4.76 -6.35 -20.83
CA GLN A 63 3.50 -6.23 -20.10
C GLN A 63 3.34 -7.33 -19.06
N LEU A 64 3.65 -8.59 -19.43
CA LEU A 64 3.60 -9.73 -18.52
C LEU A 64 4.62 -9.58 -17.37
N MET A 65 5.85 -9.17 -17.70
CA MET A 65 6.89 -8.92 -16.70
C MET A 65 6.50 -7.80 -15.73
N ASN A 66 5.88 -6.72 -16.25
CA ASN A 66 5.45 -5.61 -15.43
C ASN A 66 4.28 -6.00 -14.49
N GLN A 67 3.33 -6.80 -14.99
CA GLN A 67 2.25 -7.35 -14.15
C GLN A 67 2.79 -8.25 -13.04
N ASN A 68 3.70 -9.16 -13.34
CA ASN A 68 4.31 -10.04 -12.35
C ASN A 68 5.10 -9.25 -11.31
N ASN A 69 5.88 -8.25 -11.73
CA ASN A 69 6.63 -7.39 -10.81
C ASN A 69 5.70 -6.59 -9.88
N ILE A 70 4.58 -6.08 -10.39
CA ILE A 70 3.59 -5.37 -9.57
C ILE A 70 2.96 -6.35 -8.56
N GLU A 71 2.56 -7.53 -9.00
CA GLU A 71 1.95 -8.54 -8.13
C GLU A 71 2.92 -8.98 -7.02
N ASP A 72 4.18 -9.27 -7.37
CA ASP A 72 5.20 -9.68 -6.41
C ASP A 72 5.53 -8.56 -5.41
N ASN A 73 5.63 -7.31 -5.89
CA ASN A 73 5.83 -6.15 -5.02
C ASN A 73 4.63 -5.94 -4.08
N MET A 74 3.40 -6.10 -4.57
CA MET A 74 2.21 -6.00 -3.72
C MET A 74 2.17 -7.11 -2.66
N LYS A 75 2.49 -8.34 -3.02
CA LYS A 75 2.58 -9.47 -2.07
C LYS A 75 3.64 -9.21 -1.01
N MET A 76 4.80 -8.73 -1.40
CA MET A 76 5.89 -8.42 -0.47
C MET A 76 5.51 -7.28 0.48
N ASN A 77 4.93 -6.21 -0.03
CA ASN A 77 4.46 -5.08 0.78
C ASN A 77 3.35 -5.52 1.77
N LEU A 78 2.40 -6.33 1.31
CA LEU A 78 1.35 -6.86 2.17
C LEU A 78 1.92 -7.77 3.28
N TYR A 79 2.87 -8.62 2.94
CA TYR A 79 3.56 -9.46 3.91
C TYR A 79 4.30 -8.63 4.96
N GLN A 80 5.04 -7.60 4.53
CA GLN A 80 5.75 -6.70 5.45
C GLN A 80 4.78 -5.95 6.36
N PHE A 81 3.70 -5.43 5.80
CA PHE A 81 2.65 -4.75 6.56
C PHE A 81 2.01 -5.67 7.61
N THR A 82 1.66 -6.90 7.22
CA THR A 82 1.07 -7.87 8.15
C THR A 82 2.04 -8.20 9.27
N LYS A 83 3.30 -8.44 8.94
CA LYS A 83 4.34 -8.73 9.93
C LYS A 83 4.54 -7.58 10.92
N GLU A 84 4.60 -6.33 10.42
CA GLU A 84 4.72 -5.16 11.30
C GLU A 84 3.51 -5.02 12.22
N SER A 85 2.29 -5.20 11.66
CA SER A 85 1.06 -5.15 12.45
C SER A 85 1.04 -6.20 13.56
N ASP A 86 1.46 -7.43 13.26
CA ASP A 86 1.55 -8.52 14.24
C ASP A 86 2.58 -8.19 15.33
N GLU A 87 3.75 -7.68 14.95
CA GLU A 87 4.78 -7.24 15.90
C GLU A 87 4.29 -6.10 16.78
N ALA A 88 3.59 -5.12 16.21
CA ALA A 88 3.01 -4.01 16.96
C ALA A 88 1.95 -4.50 17.95
N CYS A 89 1.04 -5.38 17.52
CA CYS A 89 0.05 -6.01 18.40
C CYS A 89 0.71 -6.78 19.55
N TYR A 90 1.75 -7.56 19.27
CA TYR A 90 2.47 -8.29 20.30
C TYR A 90 3.15 -7.36 21.33
N LYS A 91 3.79 -6.30 20.85
CA LYS A 91 4.41 -5.28 21.72
C LYS A 91 3.37 -4.59 22.60
N LEU A 92 2.25 -4.17 22.00
CA LEU A 92 1.15 -3.53 22.72
C LEU A 92 0.52 -4.46 23.76
N LEU A 93 0.29 -5.72 23.40
CA LEU A 93 -0.23 -6.73 24.33
C LEU A 93 0.70 -6.92 25.53
N ARG A 94 2.02 -6.99 25.28
CA ARG A 94 3.00 -7.09 26.35
C ARG A 94 2.96 -5.87 27.29
N VAL A 95 2.83 -4.66 26.73
CA VAL A 95 2.71 -3.43 27.50
C VAL A 95 1.42 -3.44 28.34
N LEU A 96 0.28 -3.73 27.75
CA LEU A 96 -1.00 -3.80 28.45
C LEU A 96 -1.01 -4.86 29.57
N ASN A 97 -0.34 -6.01 29.36
CA ASN A 97 -0.20 -7.03 30.40
C ASN A 97 0.70 -6.54 31.56
N GLN A 98 1.69 -5.71 31.31
CA GLN A 98 2.47 -5.10 32.40
C GLN A 98 1.70 -3.99 33.12
N MET A 99 0.74 -3.36 32.44
CA MET A 99 -0.14 -2.33 32.99
C MET A 99 -1.37 -2.93 33.69
N SER A 100 -1.72 -4.19 33.48
CA SER A 100 -2.83 -4.84 34.17
C SER A 100 -2.62 -4.88 35.69
N ALA A 101 -3.67 -5.05 36.47
CA ALA A 101 -3.62 -5.07 37.95
C ALA A 101 -2.57 -6.07 38.49
N ASP A 102 -2.45 -7.24 37.83
CA ASP A 102 -1.45 -8.27 38.16
C ASP A 102 -0.07 -8.01 37.55
N GLY A 103 0.07 -7.00 36.69
CA GLY A 103 1.32 -6.64 36.04
C GLY A 103 2.24 -5.81 36.94
N MET A 104 3.51 -5.68 36.54
CA MET A 104 4.51 -4.95 37.32
C MET A 104 4.13 -3.48 37.52
N VAL A 105 3.68 -2.79 36.49
CA VAL A 105 3.25 -1.40 36.55
C VAL A 105 1.89 -1.29 37.22
N GLY A 106 0.95 -2.18 36.93
CA GLY A 106 -0.37 -2.20 37.54
C GLY A 106 -0.32 -2.44 39.05
N SER A 107 0.55 -3.34 39.52
CA SER A 107 0.77 -3.52 40.96
C SER A 107 1.29 -2.27 41.66
N ALA A 108 2.11 -1.45 40.98
CA ALA A 108 2.53 -0.14 41.51
C ALA A 108 1.40 0.89 41.52
N VAL A 109 0.49 0.84 40.54
CA VAL A 109 -0.74 1.65 40.50
C VAL A 109 -1.65 1.25 41.65
N ASP A 110 -1.84 -0.03 41.85
CA ASP A 110 -2.73 -0.57 42.91
C ASP A 110 -2.24 -0.11 44.30
N LYS A 111 -0.96 -0.24 44.58
CA LYS A 111 -0.35 0.29 45.81
C LYS A 111 -0.52 1.80 45.98
N TYR A 112 -0.42 2.56 44.88
CA TYR A 112 -0.63 4.01 44.91
C TYR A 112 -2.10 4.39 45.20
N LEU A 113 -3.06 3.61 44.72
CA LEU A 113 -4.47 3.88 44.89
C LEU A 113 -5.00 3.48 46.26
N THR A 114 -4.48 2.39 46.82
CA THR A 114 -4.96 1.80 48.10
C THR A 114 -4.37 2.47 49.34
N GLN A 115 -3.32 3.30 49.19
CA GLN A 115 -2.64 3.89 50.33
C GLN A 115 -3.32 5.19 50.80
N GLU A 116 -3.60 5.30 52.07
CA GLU A 116 -4.23 6.47 52.69
C GLU A 116 -3.21 7.46 53.26
N GLU A 117 -2.02 7.00 53.70
CA GLU A 117 -1.02 7.84 54.30
C GLU A 117 -0.26 8.68 53.26
N HIS A 118 -0.13 9.98 53.52
CA HIS A 118 0.50 10.94 52.58
C HIS A 118 1.95 10.63 52.22
N TYR A 119 2.72 10.14 53.19
CA TYR A 119 4.14 9.78 52.95
C TYR A 119 4.28 8.57 52.04
N ASP A 120 3.53 7.50 52.33
CA ASP A 120 3.54 6.29 51.54
C ASP A 120 2.96 6.50 50.14
N GLN A 121 1.98 7.36 50.03
CA GLN A 121 1.44 7.80 48.73
C GLN A 121 2.50 8.49 47.87
N TYR A 122 3.35 9.33 48.48
CA TYR A 122 4.48 9.97 47.78
C TYR A 122 5.51 8.92 47.31
N VAL A 123 5.87 7.98 48.16
CA VAL A 123 6.81 6.90 47.81
C VAL A 123 6.26 6.02 46.70
N ASN A 124 4.99 5.62 46.80
CA ASN A 124 4.32 4.79 45.80
C ASN A 124 4.18 5.51 44.44
N LYS A 125 3.91 6.82 44.47
CA LYS A 125 3.92 7.66 43.26
C LYS A 125 5.29 7.68 42.59
N LYS A 126 6.37 7.77 43.39
CA LYS A 126 7.75 7.71 42.88
C LYS A 126 8.08 6.35 42.27
N ASN A 127 7.63 5.27 42.92
CA ASN A 127 7.80 3.90 42.42
C ASN A 127 7.02 3.67 41.12
N LEU A 128 5.77 4.09 41.05
CA LEU A 128 4.95 4.05 39.84
C LEU A 128 5.65 4.78 38.69
N ARG A 129 6.19 5.97 38.98
CA ARG A 129 6.99 6.73 38.03
C ARG A 129 8.18 5.92 37.50
N ALA A 130 8.94 5.32 38.40
CA ALA A 130 10.10 4.52 38.01
C ALA A 130 9.73 3.32 37.14
N GLN A 131 8.61 2.65 37.45
CA GLN A 131 8.11 1.52 36.67
C GLN A 131 7.65 1.95 35.26
N LEU A 132 6.94 3.08 35.12
CA LEU A 132 6.55 3.61 33.82
C LEU A 132 7.76 4.03 32.98
N VAL A 133 8.76 4.66 33.60
CA VAL A 133 10.04 4.98 32.92
C VAL A 133 10.74 3.70 32.46
N SER A 134 10.79 2.68 33.29
CA SER A 134 11.36 1.39 32.93
C SER A 134 10.62 0.73 31.78
N LEU A 135 9.29 0.77 31.80
CA LEU A 135 8.44 0.26 30.70
C LEU A 135 8.77 0.95 29.39
N ASN A 136 8.81 2.27 29.38
CA ASN A 136 9.13 3.05 28.17
C ASN A 136 10.58 2.79 27.69
N SER A 137 11.53 2.65 28.60
CA SER A 137 12.93 2.39 28.25
C SER A 137 13.16 0.98 27.72
N SER A 138 12.36 0.01 28.15
CA SER A 138 12.47 -1.39 27.74
C SER A 138 11.85 -1.67 26.35
N SER A 139 11.12 -0.72 25.79
CA SER A 139 10.43 -0.86 24.51
C SER A 139 10.69 0.38 23.64
N PRO A 140 11.77 0.41 22.85
CA PRO A 140 12.17 1.61 22.08
C PRO A 140 11.11 2.11 21.09
N SER A 141 10.24 1.21 20.60
CA SER A 141 9.12 1.57 19.70
C SER A 141 7.88 2.08 20.45
N LEU A 142 7.85 1.95 21.78
CA LEU A 142 6.75 2.46 22.60
C LEU A 142 6.84 3.97 22.66
N LEU A 143 5.82 4.66 22.17
CA LEU A 143 5.74 6.10 22.20
C LEU A 143 5.19 6.59 23.51
N ILE A 144 4.11 5.97 23.96
CA ILE A 144 3.43 6.34 25.20
C ILE A 144 2.68 5.14 25.76
N ALA A 145 2.64 5.07 27.10
CA ALA A 145 1.76 4.21 27.86
C ALA A 145 1.28 4.98 29.10
N PHE A 146 -0.01 4.94 29.38
CA PHE A 146 -0.59 5.67 30.49
C PHE A 146 -1.91 5.06 30.98
N TYR A 147 -2.33 5.50 32.16
CA TYR A 147 -3.64 5.19 32.74
C TYR A 147 -4.53 6.41 32.67
N TYR A 148 -5.78 6.21 32.33
CA TYR A 148 -6.80 7.26 32.30
C TYR A 148 -7.98 6.87 33.19
N GLY A 149 -8.35 7.80 34.09
CA GLY A 149 -9.45 7.59 35.02
C GLY A 149 -10.60 8.57 34.77
N PRO A 150 -11.56 8.27 33.89
CA PRO A 150 -12.62 9.22 33.50
C PRO A 150 -13.54 9.61 34.66
N TYR A 151 -13.63 8.78 35.71
CA TYR A 151 -14.65 8.93 36.77
C TYR A 151 -14.21 9.71 38.00
N ARG A 152 -12.92 10.04 38.18
CA ARG A 152 -12.42 10.69 39.39
C ARG A 152 -11.68 11.99 39.20
N ASN A 153 -11.62 12.61 38.03
CA ASN A 153 -10.78 13.79 37.73
C ASN A 153 -9.31 13.64 38.23
N ARG A 154 -8.87 12.42 38.50
CA ARG A 154 -7.50 12.13 38.89
C ARG A 154 -6.75 11.69 37.65
N GLU A 155 -5.99 12.60 37.08
CA GLU A 155 -5.01 12.28 36.08
C GLU A 155 -3.92 11.41 36.73
N LEU A 156 -4.10 10.09 36.69
CA LEU A 156 -3.05 9.12 37.03
C LEU A 156 -2.10 9.00 35.84
N VAL A 157 -1.64 10.12 35.35
CA VAL A 157 -0.72 10.11 34.25
C VAL A 157 0.49 10.91 34.59
N PRO A 158 1.52 10.24 34.91
CA PRO A 158 2.80 10.79 34.57
C PRO A 158 3.15 10.35 33.16
N ASN A 159 2.97 11.22 32.18
CA ASN A 159 3.67 11.09 30.94
C ASN A 159 5.14 11.30 31.19
N TYR A 160 5.94 10.25 31.05
CA TYR A 160 7.39 10.29 31.22
C TYR A 160 8.17 10.19 29.93
N ALA A 161 7.51 10.05 28.80
CA ALA A 161 8.15 10.41 27.56
C ALA A 161 8.42 11.92 27.60
N ASN A 162 9.59 12.38 27.21
CA ASN A 162 9.95 13.80 27.05
C ASN A 162 9.14 14.52 25.96
N VAL A 163 7.89 14.18 25.83
CA VAL A 163 7.00 14.59 24.76
C VAL A 163 5.96 15.54 25.32
N LYS A 164 5.84 16.70 24.70
CA LYS A 164 4.73 17.62 24.97
C LYS A 164 3.43 16.95 24.53
N ILE A 165 2.65 16.49 25.49
CA ILE A 165 1.30 16.01 25.26
C ILE A 165 0.45 17.21 24.78
N SER A 166 -0.29 17.00 23.69
CA SER A 166 -1.23 18.00 23.19
C SER A 166 -2.30 18.31 24.23
N MET A 167 -2.77 19.55 24.28
CA MET A 167 -3.91 19.95 25.14
C MET A 167 -5.22 19.21 24.77
N GLU A 168 -5.31 18.63 23.59
CA GLU A 168 -6.44 17.77 23.16
C GLU A 168 -6.50 16.44 23.90
N TYR A 169 -5.43 16.05 24.58
CA TYR A 169 -5.37 14.92 25.49
C TYR A 169 -6.49 14.89 26.54
N LYS A 170 -6.99 16.03 26.98
CA LYS A 170 -8.14 16.11 27.90
C LYS A 170 -9.44 15.53 27.33
N ARG A 171 -9.44 15.22 26.04
CA ARG A 171 -10.53 14.58 25.31
C ARG A 171 -10.09 13.23 24.78
N ALA A 172 -9.41 12.41 25.64
CA ALA A 172 -9.13 11.03 25.24
C ALA A 172 -10.41 10.43 24.62
N PRO A 173 -10.31 9.79 23.47
CA PRO A 173 -11.49 9.36 22.74
C PRO A 173 -12.32 8.44 23.64
N VAL A 174 -13.64 8.64 23.64
CA VAL A 174 -14.67 7.90 24.42
C VAL A 174 -14.73 6.39 24.05
N LEU A 175 -13.65 5.84 23.53
CA LEU A 175 -13.54 4.49 23.02
C LEU A 175 -13.31 3.43 24.11
N PHE A 176 -13.25 3.83 25.38
CA PHE A 176 -12.73 3.01 26.47
C PHE A 176 -13.81 2.26 27.26
N GLU A 177 -14.74 1.60 26.63
CA GLU A 177 -15.65 0.68 27.35
C GLU A 177 -15.20 -0.78 27.32
N ALA A 178 -14.11 -1.08 26.63
CA ALA A 178 -13.69 -2.47 26.40
C ALA A 178 -12.93 -3.04 27.60
N THR A 179 -13.51 -4.09 28.21
CA THR A 179 -12.87 -4.89 29.28
C THR A 179 -11.85 -5.89 28.74
N VAL A 180 -11.75 -6.04 27.43
CA VAL A 180 -10.78 -6.89 26.74
C VAL A 180 -9.75 -6.02 25.98
N ASN A 181 -8.57 -6.58 25.70
CA ASN A 181 -7.59 -5.89 24.89
C ASN A 181 -8.19 -5.54 23.52
N THR A 182 -8.26 -4.26 23.23
CA THR A 182 -8.74 -3.76 21.95
C THR A 182 -7.59 -3.10 21.22
N PHE A 183 -7.34 -3.56 20.00
CA PHE A 183 -6.29 -3.04 19.14
C PHE A 183 -6.88 -2.13 18.08
N GLN A 184 -6.17 -1.05 17.79
CA GLN A 184 -6.50 -0.13 16.72
C GLN A 184 -5.37 -0.15 15.69
N GLY A 185 -5.72 -0.28 14.41
CA GLY A 185 -4.78 -0.22 13.30
C GLY A 185 -4.10 1.14 13.18
N ILE A 186 -3.35 1.35 12.11
CA ILE A 186 -2.60 2.60 11.92
C ILE A 186 -3.54 3.81 11.94
N HIS A 187 -3.21 4.75 12.81
CA HIS A 187 -3.91 6.04 12.94
C HIS A 187 -2.93 7.13 13.40
N GLY A 188 -3.36 8.38 13.36
CA GLY A 188 -2.58 9.48 13.93
C GLY A 188 -2.51 9.38 15.45
N SER A 189 -1.32 9.61 16.04
CA SER A 189 -1.15 9.61 17.49
C SER A 189 -2.09 10.60 18.15
N VAL A 190 -2.73 10.17 19.24
CA VAL A 190 -3.63 11.04 20.05
C VAL A 190 -2.83 12.12 20.80
N PHE A 191 -1.53 11.95 20.97
CA PHE A 191 -0.67 12.80 21.80
C PHE A 191 0.28 13.68 21.01
N TYR A 192 0.61 13.34 19.79
CA TYR A 192 1.55 14.08 18.97
C TYR A 192 0.83 15.01 18.00
N GLN A 193 1.17 16.30 18.05
CA GLN A 193 0.58 17.31 17.16
C GLN A 193 0.78 17.03 15.66
N ASN A 194 1.77 16.19 15.31
CA ASN A 194 2.16 15.94 13.92
C ASN A 194 1.49 14.70 13.32
N GLN A 195 0.39 14.20 13.87
CA GLN A 195 -0.32 13.03 13.37
C GLN A 195 0.61 11.83 13.07
N MET A 196 1.64 11.65 13.91
CA MET A 196 2.58 10.54 13.76
C MET A 196 1.80 9.21 13.65
N PRO A 197 2.06 8.38 12.64
CA PRO A 197 1.37 7.12 12.47
C PRO A 197 1.74 6.15 13.60
N VAL A 198 0.71 5.61 14.23
CA VAL A 198 0.86 4.70 15.38
C VAL A 198 -0.13 3.55 15.29
N TYR A 199 0.22 2.44 15.92
CA TYR A 199 -0.72 1.42 16.37
C TYR A 199 -1.02 1.68 17.83
N SER A 200 -2.26 1.49 18.27
CA SER A 200 -2.60 1.62 19.67
C SER A 200 -3.37 0.41 20.20
N ALA A 201 -3.32 0.26 21.49
CA ALA A 201 -4.16 -0.70 22.20
C ALA A 201 -4.63 -0.13 23.53
N TYR A 202 -5.79 -0.56 23.96
CA TYR A 202 -6.38 -0.14 25.21
C TYR A 202 -7.19 -1.27 25.84
N ARG A 203 -7.34 -1.16 27.18
CA ARG A 203 -8.14 -2.06 27.99
C ARG A 203 -8.57 -1.34 29.25
N ARG A 204 -9.82 -1.57 29.70
CA ARG A 204 -10.29 -1.14 31.02
C ARG A 204 -9.95 -2.19 32.06
N GLU A 205 -9.34 -1.75 33.16
CA GLU A 205 -8.88 -2.60 34.23
C GLU A 205 -9.46 -2.14 35.57
N ARG A 206 -9.76 -3.09 36.47
CA ARG A 206 -10.21 -2.81 37.84
C ARG A 206 -9.07 -3.07 38.80
N PHE A 207 -8.76 -2.09 39.64
CA PHE A 207 -7.75 -2.17 40.69
C PHE A 207 -8.35 -2.50 42.06
N GLY A 208 -7.52 -2.83 43.06
CA GLY A 208 -7.94 -3.38 44.35
C GLY A 208 -8.85 -2.49 45.16
N ASP A 209 -8.79 -1.17 45.01
CA ASP A 209 -9.74 -0.21 45.63
C ASP A 209 -11.08 -0.13 44.88
N GLY A 210 -11.27 -0.94 43.83
CA GLY A 210 -12.43 -0.91 42.93
C GLY A 210 -12.38 0.18 41.87
N THR A 211 -11.31 0.97 41.79
CA THR A 211 -11.13 1.99 40.77
C THR A 211 -10.98 1.35 39.38
N LEU A 212 -11.75 1.89 38.42
CA LEU A 212 -11.62 1.52 37.01
C LEU A 212 -10.69 2.53 36.34
N LEU A 213 -9.65 2.01 35.69
CA LEU A 213 -8.72 2.80 34.87
C LEU A 213 -8.65 2.20 33.46
N ASP A 214 -8.56 3.08 32.51
CA ASP A 214 -8.27 2.70 31.12
C ASP A 214 -6.76 2.70 30.91
N CYS A 215 -6.20 1.54 30.57
CA CYS A 215 -4.83 1.36 30.16
C CYS A 215 -4.74 1.66 28.65
N TYR A 216 -3.84 2.51 28.25
CA TYR A 216 -3.65 2.88 26.84
C TYR A 216 -2.17 2.86 26.48
N ALA A 217 -1.84 2.41 25.29
CA ALA A 217 -0.48 2.40 24.78
C ALA A 217 -0.44 2.67 23.27
N GLU A 218 0.60 3.36 22.82
CA GLU A 218 0.87 3.61 21.40
C GLU A 218 2.29 3.13 21.05
N VAL A 219 2.41 2.48 19.90
CA VAL A 219 3.67 2.06 19.28
C VAL A 219 3.78 2.76 17.92
N LYS A 220 4.96 3.29 17.62
CA LYS A 220 5.22 3.94 16.33
C LYS A 220 5.06 2.94 15.19
N SER A 221 4.37 3.35 14.12
CA SER A 221 4.39 2.66 12.83
C SER A 221 5.58 3.13 11.99
N GLU A 222 6.13 2.24 11.19
CA GLU A 222 7.13 2.58 10.18
C GLU A 222 6.50 3.09 8.88
N TYR A 223 5.18 2.86 8.69
CA TYR A 223 4.44 3.38 7.54
C TYR A 223 3.95 4.81 7.81
N GLU A 224 4.09 5.65 6.81
CA GLU A 224 3.47 6.98 6.77
C GLU A 224 2.00 6.85 6.31
N ILE A 225 1.12 7.69 6.92
CA ILE A 225 -0.32 7.74 6.59
C ILE A 225 -0.52 8.65 5.37
#